data_9e16615bb846490bb63140c9314832aa
#
_entry.id   9e16615bb846490bb63140c9314832aa
#
_cell.length_a   1.000
_cell.length_b   1.000
_cell.length_c   1.000
_cell.angle_alpha   90.00
_cell.angle_beta   90.00
_cell.angle_gamma   90.00
#
_symmetry.space_group_name_H-M   'P 1'
#
loop_
_entity.id
_entity.type
_entity.pdbx_description
1 polymer ?
#
loop_
_entity_poly.entity_id
_entity_poly.type
_entity_poly.pdbx_seq_one_letter_code
_entity_poly.pdbx_strand_id
1 'polypeptide(L)'
;MQSSSRIIIHRPSGMTAGLTAAWAIFGLFLAIDSELGLAPGTPYKMVGLAFGIQSPYAVYIGFTLFMITAVIIGIIYSTISKHVKIFYINSLVKGLGTGILAGVIVWLVLFLPINFAVMQPTLQKILSTSPQTSEDYLFAKQLLTLSDTMLFGSLALHIVFGGVMGFCARLAVANASVIHD
;
A
#
# COMPACT_ATOMS: atom_id res chain seq x y z
N MET A 1 11.46 21.42 -44.16
CA MET A 1 11.98 21.23 -42.77
C MET A 1 10.83 20.83 -41.88
N GLN A 2 10.61 19.53 -41.68
CA GLN A 2 9.61 19.04 -40.74
C GLN A 2 10.26 18.99 -39.34
N SER A 3 9.80 19.86 -38.44
CA SER A 3 10.15 19.79 -37.03
C SER A 3 9.46 18.57 -36.43
N SER A 4 10.22 17.49 -36.27
CA SER A 4 9.80 16.32 -35.52
C SER A 4 9.73 16.70 -34.04
N SER A 5 8.52 17.04 -33.56
CA SER A 5 8.26 17.19 -32.15
C SER A 5 8.44 15.83 -31.45
N ARG A 6 9.62 15.61 -30.86
CA ARG A 6 9.87 14.44 -30.02
C ARG A 6 8.90 14.50 -28.84
N ILE A 7 7.90 13.64 -28.86
CA ILE A 7 7.06 13.40 -27.69
C ILE A 7 7.96 12.76 -26.63
N ILE A 8 8.34 13.55 -25.63
CA ILE A 8 9.07 13.03 -24.46
C ILE A 8 8.06 12.24 -23.63
N ILE A 9 7.96 10.94 -23.89
CA ILE A 9 7.19 10.05 -23.04
C ILE A 9 7.99 9.89 -21.74
N HIS A 10 7.57 10.58 -20.69
CA HIS A 10 8.13 10.39 -19.36
C HIS A 10 8.00 8.91 -18.98
N ARG A 11 9.13 8.25 -18.72
CA ARG A 11 9.15 6.89 -18.19
C ARG A 11 8.39 6.89 -16.87
N PRO A 12 7.35 6.04 -16.69
CA PRO A 12 6.72 5.92 -15.39
C PRO A 12 7.81 5.56 -14.38
N SER A 13 8.02 6.45 -13.44
CA SER A 13 9.01 6.25 -12.37
C SER A 13 8.50 5.20 -11.39
N GLY A 14 9.37 4.63 -10.56
CA GLY A 14 8.94 3.76 -9.46
C GLY A 14 7.86 4.43 -8.58
N MET A 15 7.91 5.76 -8.47
CA MET A 15 6.89 6.58 -7.83
C MET A 15 5.49 6.35 -8.44
N THR A 16 5.36 6.42 -9.77
CA THR A 16 4.05 6.23 -10.43
C THR A 16 3.54 4.80 -10.28
N ALA A 17 4.42 3.80 -10.33
CA ALA A 17 4.02 2.40 -10.12
C ALA A 17 3.50 2.17 -8.69
N GLY A 18 4.19 2.71 -7.68
CA GLY A 18 3.75 2.66 -6.28
C GLY A 18 2.44 3.39 -6.06
N LEU A 19 2.29 4.59 -6.62
CA LEU A 19 1.06 5.39 -6.50
C LEU A 19 -0.14 4.70 -7.18
N THR A 20 0.05 4.14 -8.38
CA THR A 20 -1.02 3.39 -9.08
C THR A 20 -1.45 2.17 -8.27
N ALA A 21 -0.50 1.43 -7.69
CA ALA A 21 -0.81 0.31 -6.82
C ALA A 21 -1.58 0.76 -5.56
N ALA A 22 -1.21 1.89 -4.96
CA ALA A 22 -1.92 2.45 -3.82
C ALA A 22 -3.37 2.81 -4.14
N TRP A 23 -3.63 3.40 -5.30
CA TRP A 23 -5.00 3.70 -5.74
C TRP A 23 -5.84 2.44 -5.98
N ALA A 24 -5.24 1.38 -6.54
CA ALA A 24 -5.93 0.10 -6.70
C ALA A 24 -6.31 -0.49 -5.32
N ILE A 25 -5.41 -0.45 -4.34
CA ILE A 25 -5.67 -0.91 -2.97
C ILE A 25 -6.67 -0.01 -2.25
N PHE A 26 -6.66 1.30 -2.48
CA PHE A 26 -7.65 2.21 -1.91
C PHE A 26 -9.10 1.78 -2.22
N GLY A 27 -9.38 1.46 -3.50
CA GLY A 27 -10.70 0.95 -3.89
C GLY A 27 -11.05 -0.38 -3.20
N LEU A 28 -10.10 -1.29 -3.06
CA LEU A 28 -10.29 -2.56 -2.36
C LEU A 28 -10.54 -2.37 -0.85
N PHE A 29 -9.84 -1.44 -0.20
CA PHE A 29 -10.09 -1.13 1.21
C PHE A 29 -11.52 -0.64 1.44
N LEU A 30 -12.03 0.26 0.59
CA LEU A 30 -13.42 0.73 0.71
C LEU A 30 -14.43 -0.40 0.53
N ALA A 31 -14.18 -1.34 -0.39
CA ALA A 31 -15.04 -2.50 -0.57
C ALA A 31 -15.00 -3.42 0.66
N ILE A 32 -13.81 -3.72 1.19
CA ILE A 32 -13.63 -4.56 2.38
C ILE A 32 -14.25 -3.91 3.62
N ASP A 33 -14.07 -2.61 3.84
CA ASP A 33 -14.69 -1.87 4.94
C ASP A 33 -16.22 -2.05 4.88
N SER A 34 -16.81 -1.91 3.68
CA SER A 34 -18.25 -2.10 3.47
C SER A 34 -18.73 -3.52 3.79
N GLU A 35 -18.00 -4.54 3.30
CA GLU A 35 -18.34 -5.96 3.53
C GLU A 35 -18.24 -6.37 5.02
N LEU A 36 -17.28 -5.79 5.74
CA LEU A 36 -17.07 -6.06 7.17
C LEU A 36 -17.93 -5.15 8.09
N GLY A 37 -18.78 -4.28 7.52
CA GLY A 37 -19.56 -3.32 8.28
C GLY A 37 -18.72 -2.30 9.03
N LEU A 38 -17.53 -1.98 8.49
CA LEU A 38 -16.61 -0.99 9.03
C LEU A 38 -16.86 0.39 8.42
N ALA A 39 -16.46 1.44 9.12
CA ALA A 39 -16.50 2.78 8.57
C ALA A 39 -15.50 2.91 7.40
N PRO A 40 -15.86 3.62 6.30
CA PRO A 40 -14.95 3.85 5.18
C PRO A 40 -13.63 4.48 5.64
N GLY A 41 -12.49 3.91 5.23
CA GLY A 41 -11.17 4.40 5.59
C GLY A 41 -10.65 3.86 6.92
N THR A 42 -11.24 2.81 7.46
CA THR A 42 -10.81 2.13 8.69
C THR A 42 -9.30 1.85 8.74
N PRO A 43 -8.62 1.30 7.71
CA PRO A 43 -7.18 1.08 7.75
C PRO A 43 -6.38 2.37 7.90
N TYR A 44 -6.84 3.45 7.29
CA TYR A 44 -6.19 4.76 7.40
C TYR A 44 -6.41 5.37 8.77
N LYS A 45 -7.64 5.28 9.33
CA LYS A 45 -7.91 5.71 10.71
C LYS A 45 -6.97 5.00 11.68
N MET A 46 -6.78 3.69 11.52
CA MET A 46 -5.86 2.92 12.36
C MET A 46 -4.43 3.43 12.31
N VAL A 47 -3.91 3.71 11.09
CA VAL A 47 -2.58 4.29 10.93
C VAL A 47 -2.48 5.66 11.62
N GLY A 48 -3.44 6.55 11.42
CA GLY A 48 -3.45 7.86 12.08
C GLY A 48 -3.46 7.78 13.60
N LEU A 49 -4.30 6.90 14.16
CA LEU A 49 -4.35 6.65 15.62
C LEU A 49 -3.02 6.09 16.15
N ALA A 50 -2.34 5.24 15.39
CA ALA A 50 -1.02 4.71 15.76
C ALA A 50 0.05 5.81 15.86
N PHE A 51 -0.10 6.91 15.11
CA PHE A 51 0.72 8.11 15.23
C PHE A 51 0.22 9.12 16.29
N GLY A 52 -0.78 8.75 17.08
CA GLY A 52 -1.33 9.61 18.15
C GLY A 52 -2.29 10.69 17.65
N ILE A 53 -2.74 10.64 16.40
CA ILE A 53 -3.70 11.58 15.85
C ILE A 53 -5.11 11.11 16.22
N GLN A 54 -5.91 11.97 16.81
CA GLN A 54 -7.30 11.65 17.20
C GLN A 54 -8.28 11.83 16.03
N SER A 55 -9.44 11.15 16.14
CA SER A 55 -10.58 11.38 15.24
C SER A 55 -11.05 12.85 15.27
N PRO A 56 -11.49 13.43 14.14
CA PRO A 56 -11.67 12.81 12.81
C PRO A 56 -10.42 12.86 11.92
N TYR A 57 -9.35 13.53 12.34
CA TYR A 57 -8.16 13.78 11.50
C TYR A 57 -7.32 12.54 11.23
N ALA A 58 -7.46 11.50 12.05
CA ALA A 58 -6.70 10.25 11.93
C ALA A 58 -6.81 9.61 10.53
N VAL A 59 -8.01 9.62 9.91
CA VAL A 59 -8.23 9.05 8.56
C VAL A 59 -7.40 9.80 7.51
N TYR A 60 -7.41 11.11 7.51
CA TYR A 60 -6.73 11.93 6.50
C TYR A 60 -5.20 11.82 6.61
N ILE A 61 -4.69 11.86 7.82
CA ILE A 61 -3.24 11.71 8.06
C ILE A 61 -2.80 10.29 7.72
N GLY A 62 -3.56 9.28 8.14
CA GLY A 62 -3.24 7.89 7.82
C GLY A 62 -3.29 7.61 6.31
N PHE A 63 -4.26 8.16 5.58
CA PHE A 63 -4.30 8.07 4.13
C PHE A 63 -3.07 8.73 3.48
N THR A 64 -2.68 9.91 3.94
CA THR A 64 -1.50 10.62 3.43
C THR A 64 -0.23 9.79 3.67
N LEU A 65 -0.05 9.26 4.88
CA LEU A 65 1.08 8.41 5.23
C LEU A 65 1.10 7.12 4.38
N PHE A 66 -0.06 6.51 4.16
CA PHE A 66 -0.17 5.34 3.27
C PHE A 66 0.28 5.66 1.85
N MET A 67 -0.16 6.79 1.26
CA MET A 67 0.24 7.19 -0.09
C MET A 67 1.75 7.48 -0.18
N ILE A 68 2.31 8.16 0.80
CA ILE A 68 3.76 8.42 0.86
C ILE A 68 4.54 7.11 0.94
N THR A 69 4.12 6.20 1.82
CA THR A 69 4.76 4.89 1.98
C THR A 69 4.72 4.09 0.68
N ALA A 70 3.60 4.08 -0.03
CA ALA A 70 3.46 3.39 -1.30
C ALA A 70 4.40 3.96 -2.39
N VAL A 71 4.56 5.28 -2.44
CA VAL A 71 5.52 5.95 -3.32
C VAL A 71 6.95 5.52 -3.00
N ILE A 72 7.33 5.51 -1.72
CA ILE A 72 8.67 5.09 -1.26
C ILE A 72 8.92 3.63 -1.65
N ILE A 73 7.96 2.72 -1.40
CA ILE A 73 8.06 1.31 -1.78
C ILE A 73 8.23 1.16 -3.29
N GLY A 74 7.47 1.90 -4.09
CA GLY A 74 7.59 1.88 -5.54
C GLY A 74 8.96 2.34 -6.05
N ILE A 75 9.56 3.37 -5.43
CA ILE A 75 10.91 3.83 -5.74
C ILE A 75 11.94 2.75 -5.39
N ILE A 76 11.85 2.16 -4.19
CA ILE A 76 12.74 1.09 -3.73
C ILE A 76 12.64 -0.12 -4.67
N TYR A 77 11.42 -0.58 -4.97
CA TYR A 77 11.19 -1.70 -5.89
C TYR A 77 11.79 -1.43 -7.27
N SER A 78 11.54 -0.26 -7.85
CA SER A 78 12.10 0.14 -9.15
C SER A 78 13.63 0.19 -9.14
N THR A 79 14.23 0.61 -8.05
CA THR A 79 15.69 0.65 -7.88
C THR A 79 16.26 -0.77 -7.77
N ILE A 80 15.68 -1.62 -6.93
CA ILE A 80 16.11 -3.01 -6.77
C ILE A 80 15.97 -3.79 -8.09
N SER A 81 14.87 -3.56 -8.83
CA SER A 81 14.61 -4.22 -10.11
C SER A 81 15.66 -3.93 -11.19
N LYS A 82 16.44 -2.85 -11.06
CA LYS A 82 17.53 -2.50 -11.99
C LYS A 82 18.86 -3.14 -11.60
N HIS A 83 19.09 -3.39 -10.32
CA HIS A 83 20.39 -3.79 -9.78
C HIS A 83 20.47 -5.25 -9.37
N VAL A 84 19.34 -5.88 -9.04
CA VAL A 84 19.28 -7.26 -8.53
C VAL A 84 18.69 -8.18 -9.58
N LYS A 85 19.47 -9.14 -10.08
CA LYS A 85 19.09 -10.06 -11.19
C LYS A 85 17.76 -10.80 -10.95
N ILE A 86 17.46 -11.20 -9.71
CA ILE A 86 16.23 -11.91 -9.37
C ILE A 86 14.98 -11.04 -9.58
N PHE A 87 15.11 -9.71 -9.39
CA PHE A 87 14.04 -8.72 -9.58
C PHE A 87 14.04 -8.08 -10.97
N TYR A 88 14.97 -8.45 -11.86
CA TYR A 88 15.04 -7.87 -13.20
C TYR A 88 13.81 -8.20 -14.05
N ILE A 89 13.14 -7.16 -14.52
CA ILE A 89 11.83 -7.26 -15.18
C ILE A 89 12.01 -7.32 -16.69
N ASN A 90 12.03 -8.54 -17.26
CA ASN A 90 12.12 -8.78 -18.70
C ASN A 90 10.80 -9.26 -19.35
N SER A 91 9.84 -9.73 -18.57
CA SER A 91 8.54 -10.20 -19.05
C SER A 91 7.42 -9.77 -18.09
N LEU A 92 6.17 -9.83 -18.56
CA LEU A 92 4.99 -9.51 -17.73
C LEU A 92 4.87 -10.46 -16.53
N VAL A 93 5.04 -11.76 -16.77
CA VAL A 93 4.96 -12.79 -15.73
C VAL A 93 6.02 -12.54 -14.65
N LYS A 94 7.24 -12.16 -15.06
CA LYS A 94 8.31 -11.86 -14.13
C LYS A 94 8.06 -10.56 -13.37
N GLY A 95 7.51 -9.53 -14.03
CA GLY A 95 7.10 -8.29 -13.37
C GLY A 95 6.04 -8.54 -12.29
N LEU A 96 4.99 -9.30 -12.62
CA LEU A 96 3.97 -9.70 -11.65
C LEU A 96 4.56 -10.53 -10.51
N GLY A 97 5.32 -11.57 -10.81
CA GLY A 97 5.90 -12.46 -9.80
C GLY A 97 6.85 -11.74 -8.83
N THR A 98 7.76 -10.91 -9.35
CA THR A 98 8.68 -10.13 -8.50
C THR A 98 7.95 -9.03 -7.73
N GLY A 99 6.89 -8.46 -8.30
CA GLY A 99 6.04 -7.51 -7.61
C GLY A 99 5.30 -8.17 -6.44
N ILE A 100 4.67 -9.34 -6.65
CA ILE A 100 4.02 -10.12 -5.60
C ILE A 100 5.02 -10.45 -4.48
N LEU A 101 6.20 -10.94 -4.85
CA LEU A 101 7.27 -11.21 -3.86
C LEU A 101 7.63 -9.96 -3.06
N ALA A 102 7.77 -8.81 -3.72
CA ALA A 102 8.01 -7.54 -3.04
C ALA A 102 6.86 -7.17 -2.09
N GLY A 103 5.61 -7.36 -2.49
CA GLY A 103 4.44 -7.15 -1.63
C GLY A 103 4.47 -8.03 -0.38
N VAL A 104 4.80 -9.32 -0.52
CA VAL A 104 4.95 -10.24 0.64
C VAL A 104 6.10 -9.80 1.55
N ILE A 105 7.24 -9.37 0.99
CA ILE A 105 8.37 -8.85 1.78
C ILE A 105 7.96 -7.60 2.56
N VAL A 106 7.24 -6.66 1.93
CA VAL A 106 6.72 -5.46 2.59
C VAL A 106 5.77 -5.83 3.73
N TRP A 107 4.89 -6.81 3.53
CA TRP A 107 4.00 -7.30 4.57
C TRP A 107 4.79 -7.87 5.76
N LEU A 108 5.80 -8.71 5.51
CA LEU A 108 6.63 -9.32 6.56
C LEU A 108 7.48 -8.28 7.32
N VAL A 109 8.10 -7.34 6.59
CA VAL A 109 9.13 -6.44 7.16
C VAL A 109 8.54 -5.14 7.71
N LEU A 110 7.45 -4.64 7.12
CA LEU A 110 6.80 -3.40 7.57
C LEU A 110 5.50 -3.67 8.30
N PHE A 111 4.54 -4.36 7.65
CA PHE A 111 3.20 -4.49 8.22
C PHE A 111 3.20 -5.32 9.52
N LEU A 112 3.81 -6.50 9.54
CA LEU A 112 3.79 -7.35 10.73
C LEU A 112 4.41 -6.66 11.97
N PRO A 113 5.62 -6.08 11.90
CA PRO A 113 6.18 -5.36 13.04
C PRO A 113 5.30 -4.18 13.48
N ILE A 114 4.80 -3.38 12.55
CA ILE A 114 3.92 -2.26 12.87
C ILE A 114 2.61 -2.74 13.49
N ASN A 115 2.02 -3.82 12.97
CA ASN A 115 0.78 -4.36 13.51
C ASN A 115 0.96 -4.81 14.97
N PHE A 116 1.99 -5.61 15.27
CA PHE A 116 2.16 -6.17 16.61
C PHE A 116 2.79 -5.20 17.61
N ALA A 117 3.73 -4.34 17.17
CA ALA A 117 4.44 -3.44 18.06
C ALA A 117 3.76 -2.07 18.24
N VAL A 118 2.88 -1.67 17.32
CA VAL A 118 2.27 -0.34 17.34
C VAL A 118 0.76 -0.41 17.30
N MET A 119 0.17 -1.04 16.27
CA MET A 119 -1.29 -1.00 16.06
C MET A 119 -2.06 -1.70 17.19
N GLN A 120 -1.74 -2.95 17.48
CA GLN A 120 -2.44 -3.69 18.53
C GLN A 120 -2.28 -3.08 19.93
N PRO A 121 -1.07 -2.67 20.37
CA PRO A 121 -0.92 -1.93 21.63
C PRO A 121 -1.70 -0.61 21.67
N THR A 122 -1.78 0.12 20.55
CA THR A 122 -2.57 1.35 20.46
C THR A 122 -4.06 1.06 20.68
N LEU A 123 -4.61 0.03 20.03
CA LEU A 123 -6.01 -0.37 20.22
C LEU A 123 -6.29 -0.78 21.66
N GLN A 124 -5.41 -1.57 22.28
CA GLN A 124 -5.54 -1.95 23.69
C GLN A 124 -5.49 -0.75 24.63
N LYS A 125 -4.60 0.22 24.35
CA LYS A 125 -4.53 1.45 25.10
C LYS A 125 -5.84 2.25 24.99
N ILE A 126 -6.40 2.39 23.78
CA ILE A 126 -7.68 3.07 23.57
C ILE A 126 -8.79 2.39 24.40
N LEU A 127 -8.87 1.05 24.40
CA LEU A 127 -9.86 0.32 25.21
C LEU A 127 -9.70 0.55 26.71
N SER A 128 -8.47 0.75 27.20
CA SER A 128 -8.22 0.94 28.63
C SER A 128 -8.41 2.38 29.10
N THR A 129 -8.30 3.37 28.20
CA THR A 129 -8.27 4.79 28.58
C THR A 129 -9.49 5.58 28.10
N SER A 130 -10.20 5.11 27.07
CA SER A 130 -11.33 5.83 26.49
C SER A 130 -12.67 5.41 27.11
N PRO A 131 -13.65 6.33 27.21
CA PRO A 131 -15.02 5.98 27.62
C PRO A 131 -15.61 4.95 26.68
N GLN A 132 -16.33 3.97 27.21
CA GLN A 132 -16.94 2.86 26.43
C GLN A 132 -17.93 3.32 25.36
N THR A 133 -18.47 4.52 25.50
CA THR A 133 -19.39 5.14 24.53
C THR A 133 -18.67 5.96 23.45
N SER A 134 -17.35 6.14 23.55
CA SER A 134 -16.60 6.91 22.57
C SER A 134 -16.46 6.16 21.25
N GLU A 135 -16.41 6.91 20.14
CA GLU A 135 -16.20 6.37 18.80
C GLU A 135 -14.91 5.55 18.72
N ASP A 136 -13.82 6.05 19.32
CA ASP A 136 -12.53 5.38 19.27
C ASP A 136 -12.51 4.07 20.08
N TYR A 137 -13.26 3.99 21.20
CA TYR A 137 -13.42 2.74 21.95
C TYR A 137 -14.15 1.68 21.11
N LEU A 138 -15.29 2.04 20.50
CA LEU A 138 -16.06 1.12 19.66
C LEU A 138 -15.26 0.64 18.47
N PHE A 139 -14.53 1.55 17.83
CA PHE A 139 -13.60 1.27 16.74
C PHE A 139 -12.51 0.27 17.17
N ALA A 140 -11.82 0.54 18.28
CA ALA A 140 -10.76 -0.34 18.78
C ALA A 140 -11.29 -1.74 19.14
N LYS A 141 -12.47 -1.83 19.77
CA LYS A 141 -13.13 -3.09 20.11
C LYS A 141 -13.44 -3.91 18.84
N GLN A 142 -14.01 -3.27 17.82
CA GLN A 142 -14.35 -3.92 16.56
C GLN A 142 -13.09 -4.45 15.84
N LEU A 143 -12.03 -3.64 15.75
CA LEU A 143 -10.79 -4.06 15.08
C LEU A 143 -10.07 -5.20 15.81
N LEU A 144 -10.06 -5.21 17.14
CA LEU A 144 -9.47 -6.31 17.89
C LEU A 144 -10.25 -7.61 17.71
N THR A 145 -11.59 -7.54 17.58
CA THR A 145 -12.42 -8.70 17.25
C THR A 145 -12.10 -9.25 15.85
N LEU A 146 -11.72 -8.39 14.92
CA LEU A 146 -11.39 -8.73 13.52
C LEU A 146 -9.88 -8.92 13.30
N SER A 147 -9.05 -9.01 14.35
CA SER A 147 -7.59 -8.98 14.24
C SER A 147 -7.03 -10.02 13.27
N ASP A 148 -7.53 -11.27 13.32
CA ASP A 148 -7.09 -12.34 12.41
C ASP A 148 -7.54 -12.08 10.96
N THR A 149 -8.77 -11.63 10.77
CA THR A 149 -9.30 -11.24 9.45
C THR A 149 -8.46 -10.11 8.85
N MET A 150 -8.10 -9.10 9.65
CA MET A 150 -7.25 -7.98 9.23
C MET A 150 -5.82 -8.46 8.91
N LEU A 151 -5.27 -9.40 9.68
CA LEU A 151 -3.94 -9.94 9.45
C LEU A 151 -3.85 -10.68 8.10
N PHE A 152 -4.75 -11.63 7.83
CA PHE A 152 -4.75 -12.38 6.58
C PHE A 152 -5.23 -11.54 5.40
N GLY A 153 -6.22 -10.69 5.61
CA GLY A 153 -6.70 -9.74 4.59
C GLY A 153 -5.61 -8.78 4.16
N SER A 154 -4.79 -8.28 5.09
CA SER A 154 -3.66 -7.42 4.77
C SER A 154 -2.60 -8.13 3.91
N LEU A 155 -2.33 -9.43 4.15
CA LEU A 155 -1.44 -10.20 3.27
C LEU A 155 -1.97 -10.23 1.83
N ALA A 156 -3.24 -10.55 1.64
CA ALA A 156 -3.88 -10.56 0.32
C ALA A 156 -3.76 -9.20 -0.37
N LEU A 157 -4.01 -8.11 0.35
CA LEU A 157 -3.87 -6.75 -0.17
C LEU A 157 -2.42 -6.40 -0.54
N HIS A 158 -1.43 -6.85 0.23
CA HIS A 158 -0.03 -6.64 -0.12
C HIS A 158 0.39 -7.45 -1.36
N ILE A 159 -0.16 -8.64 -1.56
CA ILE A 159 0.01 -9.44 -2.78
C ILE A 159 -0.55 -8.68 -3.99
N VAL A 160 -1.77 -8.15 -3.88
CA VAL A 160 -2.40 -7.34 -4.95
C VAL A 160 -1.59 -6.07 -5.21
N PHE A 161 -1.22 -5.34 -4.16
CA PHE A 161 -0.37 -4.14 -4.25
C PHE A 161 0.92 -4.42 -5.03
N GLY A 162 1.63 -5.46 -4.63
CA GLY A 162 2.87 -5.86 -5.29
C GLY A 162 2.65 -6.28 -6.74
N GLY A 163 1.59 -7.03 -7.03
CA GLY A 163 1.22 -7.44 -8.39
C GLY A 163 0.95 -6.26 -9.31
N VAL A 164 0.12 -5.30 -8.87
CA VAL A 164 -0.17 -4.07 -9.63
C VAL A 164 1.09 -3.24 -9.83
N MET A 165 1.90 -3.06 -8.79
CA MET A 165 3.17 -2.33 -8.87
C MET A 165 4.14 -2.98 -9.87
N GLY A 166 4.30 -4.31 -9.83
CA GLY A 166 5.15 -5.06 -10.74
C GLY A 166 4.66 -5.03 -12.20
N PHE A 167 3.33 -5.10 -12.40
CA PHE A 167 2.69 -4.92 -13.70
C PHE A 167 2.99 -3.53 -14.28
N CYS A 168 2.74 -2.47 -13.52
CA CYS A 168 3.00 -1.09 -13.94
C CYS A 168 4.49 -0.85 -14.24
N ALA A 169 5.39 -1.40 -13.42
CA ALA A 169 6.82 -1.30 -13.66
C ALA A 169 7.24 -1.99 -14.96
N ARG A 170 6.62 -3.12 -15.32
CA ARG A 170 6.88 -3.78 -16.61
C ARG A 170 6.42 -2.96 -17.81
N LEU A 171 5.22 -2.37 -17.75
CA LEU A 171 4.73 -1.48 -18.80
C LEU A 171 5.69 -0.31 -19.04
N ALA A 172 6.26 0.23 -17.97
CA ALA A 172 7.26 1.28 -18.04
C ALA A 172 8.52 0.87 -18.83
N VAL A 173 9.00 -0.36 -18.61
CA VAL A 173 10.18 -0.90 -19.31
C VAL A 173 9.86 -1.19 -20.79
N ALA A 174 8.68 -1.75 -21.09
CA ALA A 174 8.27 -2.08 -22.46
C ALA A 174 8.22 -0.84 -23.38
N ASN A 175 7.63 0.26 -22.88
CA ASN A 175 7.53 1.51 -23.64
C ASN A 175 8.90 2.16 -23.90
N ALA A 176 9.91 1.81 -23.12
CA ALA A 176 11.26 2.34 -23.31
C ALA A 176 12.03 1.68 -24.47
N SER A 177 11.72 0.40 -24.79
CA SER A 177 12.40 -0.32 -25.89
C SER A 177 11.87 0.08 -27.28
N VAL A 178 10.61 0.51 -27.39
CA VAL A 178 10.01 0.90 -28.68
C VAL A 178 10.53 2.24 -29.23
N ILE A 179 11.22 3.04 -28.42
CA ILE A 179 11.69 4.38 -28.81
C ILE A 179 13.14 4.34 -29.37
N HIS A 180 13.82 3.21 -29.25
CA HIS A 180 15.21 3.06 -29.67
C HIS A 180 15.40 2.27 -30.98
N ASP A 181 14.33 1.75 -31.58
CA ASP A 181 14.26 1.14 -32.91
C ASP A 181 13.67 2.15 -33.94
#